data_d4bf11d2010701b91652f962c0527587
#
_entry.id   d4bf11d2010701b91652f962c0527587
#
_cell.length_a   1.000
_cell.length_b   1.000
_cell.length_c   1.000
_cell.angle_alpha   90.00
_cell.angle_beta   90.00
_cell.angle_gamma   90.00
#
_symmetry.space_group_name_H-M   'P 1'
#
loop_
_entity.id
_entity.type
_entity.pdbx_description
1 polymer ?
#
loop_
_entity_poly.entity_id
_entity_poly.type
_entity_poly.pdbx_seq_one_letter_code
_entity_poly.pdbx_strand_id
1 'polypeptide(L)'
;MKRIIAPLRAEVRLAAQPAAVLIVLIAGAATVRAVFWYLDAITRGTAEEGDGLTALATPAGALQAAAWHHSSLLGLVLAALLGGVVLAEGLESGTWPLVRLYQAQVWLLMVRKLAVVLFLAVLSMAVTAAVMWTAIRICRAVEPPAGPRHLSAPSALAPAGLDLPGWSDAWAACAKALLVLSFFAALSLCAAAAVRAVIPAAVLGAGPLAATLPLVTTDSRTWTPHYWIAAWMELPEDAQWNLYWWSSTPGSPDSDTALAVLCTSSAVLLAVAWLLLRAERSLSARL
;
A
#
# COMPACT_ATOMS: atom_id res chain seq x y z
N MET A 1 5.11 -29.71 -3.39
CA MET A 1 4.19 -28.59 -3.67
C MET A 1 2.84 -28.70 -2.94
N LYS A 2 2.08 -29.81 -2.98
CA LYS A 2 0.77 -29.94 -2.30
C LYS A 2 0.79 -29.58 -0.80
N ARG A 3 1.87 -29.89 -0.06
CA ARG A 3 2.03 -29.65 1.39
C ARG A 3 2.14 -28.15 1.76
N ILE A 4 2.47 -27.27 0.81
CA ILE A 4 2.62 -25.82 1.05
C ILE A 4 1.34 -25.08 0.62
N ILE A 5 0.67 -25.54 -0.43
CA ILE A 5 -0.50 -24.85 -1.03
C ILE A 5 -1.76 -24.98 -0.16
N ALA A 6 -1.98 -26.13 0.46
CA ALA A 6 -3.19 -26.35 1.27
C ALA A 6 -3.30 -25.40 2.48
N PRO A 7 -2.26 -25.25 3.33
CA PRO A 7 -2.31 -24.31 4.44
C PRO A 7 -2.38 -22.83 3.97
N LEU A 8 -1.73 -22.47 2.87
CA LEU A 8 -1.83 -21.12 2.30
C LEU A 8 -3.27 -20.79 1.88
N ARG A 9 -3.97 -21.75 1.24
CA ARG A 9 -5.38 -21.58 0.86
C ARG A 9 -6.28 -21.40 2.09
N ALA A 10 -6.03 -22.11 3.18
CA ALA A 10 -6.80 -21.97 4.41
C ALA A 10 -6.60 -20.56 5.00
N GLU A 11 -5.37 -20.07 5.08
CA GLU A 11 -5.08 -18.73 5.58
C GLU A 11 -5.69 -17.63 4.71
N VAL A 12 -5.62 -17.75 3.38
CA VAL A 12 -6.29 -16.82 2.46
C VAL A 12 -7.80 -16.81 2.68
N ARG A 13 -8.44 -17.98 2.91
CA ARG A 13 -9.87 -18.05 3.16
C ARG A 13 -10.28 -17.39 4.48
N LEU A 14 -9.50 -17.56 5.54
CA LEU A 14 -9.74 -16.91 6.82
C LEU A 14 -9.60 -15.38 6.70
N ALA A 15 -8.60 -14.91 6.01
CA ALA A 15 -8.37 -13.49 5.78
C ALA A 15 -9.32 -12.87 4.73
N ALA A 16 -10.03 -13.66 3.94
CA ALA A 16 -10.76 -13.18 2.76
C ALA A 16 -11.89 -12.18 3.09
N GLN A 17 -12.65 -12.42 4.16
CA GLN A 17 -13.78 -11.55 4.50
C GLN A 17 -13.32 -10.16 4.97
N PRO A 18 -12.46 -10.02 6.01
CA PRO A 18 -11.99 -8.71 6.43
C PRO A 18 -11.13 -8.03 5.35
N ALA A 19 -10.34 -8.80 4.60
CA ALA A 19 -9.56 -8.26 3.50
C ALA A 19 -10.44 -7.72 2.36
N ALA A 20 -11.53 -8.39 2.01
CA ALA A 20 -12.44 -7.93 0.98
C ALA A 20 -13.05 -6.56 1.34
N VAL A 21 -13.46 -6.37 2.58
CA VAL A 21 -13.98 -5.08 3.06
C VAL A 21 -12.91 -4.00 2.95
N LEU A 22 -11.70 -4.27 3.39
CA LEU A 22 -10.58 -3.30 3.31
C LEU A 22 -10.22 -2.97 1.86
N ILE A 23 -10.18 -3.98 0.97
CA ILE A 23 -9.92 -3.78 -0.46
C ILE A 23 -10.99 -2.88 -1.09
N VAL A 24 -12.26 -3.11 -0.78
CA VAL A 24 -13.37 -2.28 -1.27
C VAL A 24 -13.24 -0.84 -0.75
N LEU A 25 -12.90 -0.66 0.52
CA LEU A 25 -12.70 0.68 1.10
C LEU A 25 -11.53 1.41 0.44
N ILE A 26 -10.41 0.74 0.23
CA ILE A 26 -9.23 1.31 -0.44
C ILE A 26 -9.59 1.70 -1.89
N ALA A 27 -10.17 0.77 -2.65
CA ALA A 27 -10.54 1.00 -4.04
C ALA A 27 -11.60 2.12 -4.16
N GLY A 28 -12.58 2.14 -3.25
CA GLY A 28 -13.60 3.18 -3.20
C GLY A 28 -13.01 4.55 -2.92
N ALA A 29 -12.17 4.68 -1.90
CA ALA A 29 -11.52 5.95 -1.54
C ALA A 29 -10.61 6.47 -2.68
N ALA A 30 -9.83 5.59 -3.30
CA ALA A 30 -8.99 5.93 -4.45
C ALA A 30 -9.82 6.42 -5.64
N THR A 31 -10.91 5.72 -5.91
CA THR A 31 -11.80 6.03 -7.05
C THR A 31 -12.52 7.35 -6.84
N VAL A 32 -13.12 7.57 -5.67
CA VAL A 32 -13.80 8.83 -5.31
C VAL A 32 -12.82 10.00 -5.48
N ARG A 33 -11.62 9.85 -4.99
CA ARG A 33 -10.59 10.88 -5.11
C ARG A 33 -10.20 11.13 -6.57
N ALA A 34 -9.95 10.08 -7.36
CA ALA A 34 -9.59 10.21 -8.76
C ALA A 34 -10.70 10.87 -9.59
N VAL A 35 -11.96 10.50 -9.34
CA VAL A 35 -13.12 11.10 -10.00
C VAL A 35 -13.29 12.57 -9.58
N PHE A 36 -13.18 12.86 -8.28
CA PHE A 36 -13.27 14.24 -7.79
C PHE A 36 -12.22 15.14 -8.42
N TRP A 37 -10.97 14.67 -8.47
CA TRP A 37 -9.88 15.40 -9.08
C TRP A 37 -10.07 15.57 -10.59
N TYR A 38 -10.56 14.54 -11.30
CA TYR A 38 -10.91 14.61 -12.71
C TYR A 38 -11.98 15.69 -12.98
N LEU A 39 -13.05 15.70 -12.19
CA LEU A 39 -14.12 16.67 -12.32
C LEU A 39 -13.65 18.09 -11.97
N ASP A 40 -12.83 18.24 -10.93
CA ASP A 40 -12.27 19.54 -10.53
C ASP A 40 -11.38 20.12 -11.63
N ALA A 41 -10.53 19.31 -12.27
CA ALA A 41 -9.67 19.75 -13.36
C ALA A 41 -10.47 20.18 -14.60
N ILE A 42 -11.56 19.47 -14.92
CA ILE A 42 -12.48 19.86 -16.00
C ILE A 42 -13.14 21.20 -15.68
N THR A 43 -13.66 21.37 -14.46
CA THR A 43 -14.40 22.58 -14.07
C THR A 43 -13.50 23.82 -14.01
N ARG A 44 -12.23 23.65 -13.64
CA ARG A 44 -11.26 24.75 -13.63
C ARG A 44 -10.64 25.03 -14.99
N GLY A 45 -10.84 24.17 -15.96
CA GLY A 45 -10.22 24.28 -17.28
C GLY A 45 -8.72 24.02 -17.27
N THR A 46 -8.19 23.40 -16.21
CA THR A 46 -6.78 23.02 -16.05
C THR A 46 -6.48 21.62 -16.61
N ALA A 47 -7.46 21.01 -17.25
CA ALA A 47 -7.34 19.68 -17.83
C ALA A 47 -6.27 19.60 -18.95
N GLU A 48 -5.87 20.73 -19.54
CA GLU A 48 -4.81 20.83 -20.53
C GLU A 48 -3.41 20.79 -19.89
N GLU A 49 -3.29 21.16 -18.60
CA GLU A 49 -2.03 21.21 -17.86
C GLU A 49 -1.77 19.94 -17.04
N GLY A 50 -2.77 19.06 -16.97
CA GLY A 50 -2.75 17.93 -16.04
C GLY A 50 -2.26 16.62 -16.66
N ASP A 51 -0.95 16.44 -16.77
CA ASP A 51 -0.31 15.19 -17.23
C ASP A 51 -0.83 13.95 -16.50
N GLY A 52 -1.17 14.07 -15.22
CA GLY A 52 -1.68 12.99 -14.41
C GLY A 52 -3.09 12.51 -14.78
N LEU A 53 -3.97 13.39 -15.31
CA LEU A 53 -5.33 13.02 -15.71
C LEU A 53 -5.35 12.15 -16.97
N THR A 54 -4.48 12.47 -17.92
CA THR A 54 -4.31 11.68 -19.14
C THR A 54 -3.77 10.29 -18.82
N ALA A 55 -2.88 10.21 -17.84
CA ALA A 55 -2.35 8.94 -17.34
C ALA A 55 -3.45 8.01 -16.81
N LEU A 56 -4.39 8.52 -16.01
CA LEU A 56 -5.52 7.74 -15.47
C LEU A 56 -6.45 7.17 -16.55
N ALA A 57 -6.44 7.75 -17.75
CA ALA A 57 -7.22 7.25 -18.86
C ALA A 57 -6.64 5.97 -19.49
N THR A 58 -5.40 5.63 -19.18
CA THR A 58 -4.74 4.40 -19.63
C THR A 58 -4.74 3.33 -18.53
N PRO A 59 -4.77 2.03 -18.87
CA PRO A 59 -4.68 0.97 -17.86
C PRO A 59 -3.35 1.00 -17.09
N ALA A 60 -2.24 1.33 -17.76
CA ALA A 60 -0.91 1.44 -17.15
C ALA A 60 -0.87 2.60 -16.15
N GLY A 61 -1.36 3.77 -16.52
CA GLY A 61 -1.41 4.92 -15.63
C GLY A 61 -2.36 4.71 -14.44
N ALA A 62 -3.49 4.06 -14.66
CA ALA A 62 -4.39 3.68 -13.55
C ALA A 62 -3.71 2.71 -12.56
N LEU A 63 -2.91 1.77 -13.05
CA LEU A 63 -2.14 0.86 -12.20
C LEU A 63 -1.05 1.59 -11.43
N GLN A 64 -0.34 2.51 -12.08
CA GLN A 64 0.66 3.37 -11.43
C GLN A 64 0.03 4.23 -10.34
N ALA A 65 -1.10 4.87 -10.63
CA ALA A 65 -1.84 5.67 -9.66
C ALA A 65 -2.36 4.82 -8.49
N ALA A 66 -2.80 3.59 -8.75
CA ALA A 66 -3.19 2.66 -7.69
C ALA A 66 -1.99 2.30 -6.79
N ALA A 67 -0.81 2.08 -7.34
CA ALA A 67 0.41 1.83 -6.57
C ALA A 67 0.78 3.03 -5.68
N TRP A 68 0.71 4.24 -6.21
CA TRP A 68 0.92 5.47 -5.44
C TRP A 68 -0.13 5.65 -4.34
N HIS A 69 -1.40 5.36 -4.64
CA HIS A 69 -2.46 5.43 -3.63
C HIS A 69 -2.20 4.46 -2.47
N HIS A 70 -1.76 3.24 -2.76
CA HIS A 70 -1.42 2.25 -1.73
C HIS A 70 -0.19 2.64 -0.91
N SER A 71 0.70 3.44 -1.46
CA SER A 71 1.85 4.01 -0.75
C SER A 71 1.51 5.32 -0.02
N SER A 72 0.28 5.83 -0.15
CA SER A 72 -0.19 7.02 0.54
C SER A 72 -0.53 6.72 2.01
N LEU A 73 -0.68 7.77 2.83
CA LEU A 73 -1.04 7.64 4.24
C LEU A 73 -2.25 6.72 4.45
N LEU A 74 -3.33 6.95 3.69
CA LEU A 74 -4.55 6.13 3.78
C LEU A 74 -4.29 4.68 3.37
N GLY A 75 -3.58 4.47 2.26
CA GLY A 75 -3.24 3.14 1.78
C GLY A 75 -2.38 2.39 2.79
N LEU A 76 -1.40 3.05 3.42
CA LEU A 76 -0.51 2.45 4.41
C LEU A 76 -1.22 2.14 5.74
N VAL A 77 -2.12 3.01 6.20
CA VAL A 77 -2.98 2.73 7.37
C VAL A 77 -3.83 1.49 7.12
N LEU A 78 -4.46 1.41 5.95
CA LEU A 78 -5.28 0.26 5.59
C LEU A 78 -4.45 -1.02 5.40
N ALA A 79 -3.22 -0.91 4.87
CA ALA A 79 -2.29 -2.03 4.80
C ALA A 79 -1.85 -2.51 6.19
N ALA A 80 -1.62 -1.60 7.13
CA ALA A 80 -1.31 -1.93 8.52
C ALA A 80 -2.50 -2.63 9.21
N LEU A 81 -3.73 -2.17 8.96
CA LEU A 81 -4.96 -2.84 9.42
C LEU A 81 -5.06 -4.25 8.86
N LEU A 82 -4.86 -4.42 7.56
CA LEU A 82 -4.87 -5.73 6.92
C LEU A 82 -3.80 -6.66 7.50
N GLY A 83 -2.58 -6.12 7.68
CA GLY A 83 -1.49 -6.83 8.34
C GLY A 83 -1.86 -7.26 9.76
N GLY A 84 -2.42 -6.36 10.57
CA GLY A 84 -2.89 -6.65 11.92
C GLY A 84 -3.91 -7.78 11.95
N VAL A 85 -4.94 -7.73 11.10
CA VAL A 85 -5.96 -8.79 11.00
C VAL A 85 -5.34 -10.12 10.63
N VAL A 86 -4.60 -10.19 9.52
CA VAL A 86 -4.04 -11.46 9.03
C VAL A 86 -3.02 -12.07 9.98
N LEU A 87 -2.23 -11.21 10.65
CA LEU A 87 -1.10 -11.66 11.45
C LEU A 87 -1.48 -11.95 12.91
N ALA A 88 -2.39 -11.16 13.49
CA ALA A 88 -2.76 -11.29 14.91
C ALA A 88 -3.93 -12.25 15.16
N GLU A 89 -4.80 -12.53 14.20
CA GLU A 89 -6.00 -13.35 14.39
C GLU A 89 -5.67 -14.73 15.02
N GLY A 90 -4.64 -15.40 14.51
CA GLY A 90 -4.23 -16.70 15.06
C GLY A 90 -3.63 -16.64 16.47
N LEU A 91 -3.10 -15.47 16.86
CA LEU A 91 -2.57 -15.22 18.20
C LEU A 91 -3.70 -14.91 19.20
N GLU A 92 -4.64 -14.06 18.79
CA GLU A 92 -5.79 -13.65 19.61
C GLU A 92 -6.78 -14.80 19.83
N SER A 93 -7.07 -15.59 18.79
CA SER A 93 -7.99 -16.73 18.87
C SER A 93 -7.45 -17.93 19.66
N GLY A 94 -6.20 -17.88 20.13
CA GLY A 94 -5.56 -18.99 20.83
C GLY A 94 -5.25 -20.21 19.97
N THR A 95 -5.41 -20.11 18.65
CA THR A 95 -5.10 -21.21 17.71
C THR A 95 -3.59 -21.35 17.44
N TRP A 96 -2.81 -20.38 17.87
CA TRP A 96 -1.35 -20.36 17.69
C TRP A 96 -0.63 -21.63 18.17
N PRO A 97 -0.91 -22.18 19.36
CA PRO A 97 -0.28 -23.44 19.81
C PRO A 97 -0.60 -24.60 18.86
N LEU A 98 -1.82 -24.69 18.35
CA LEU A 98 -2.23 -25.74 17.40
C LEU A 98 -1.48 -25.59 16.08
N VAL A 99 -1.38 -24.38 15.54
CA VAL A 99 -0.63 -24.11 14.32
C VAL A 99 0.83 -24.49 14.48
N ARG A 100 1.40 -24.27 15.69
CA ARG A 100 2.79 -24.66 16.01
C ARG A 100 3.02 -26.16 16.12
N LEU A 101 2.02 -26.94 16.52
CA LEU A 101 2.13 -28.41 16.50
C LEU A 101 2.31 -28.94 15.07
N TYR A 102 1.64 -28.33 14.10
CA TYR A 102 1.77 -28.71 12.70
C TYR A 102 2.97 -28.06 12.01
N GLN A 103 3.49 -26.96 12.52
CA GLN A 103 4.59 -26.22 11.94
C GLN A 103 5.61 -25.78 12.98
N ALA A 104 6.64 -26.62 13.14
CA ALA A 104 7.71 -26.41 14.12
C ALA A 104 8.57 -25.17 13.82
N GLN A 105 8.61 -24.70 12.57
CA GLN A 105 9.48 -23.60 12.12
C GLN A 105 8.71 -22.29 12.09
N VAL A 106 8.92 -21.45 13.10
CA VAL A 106 8.25 -20.13 13.24
C VAL A 106 8.50 -19.22 12.04
N TRP A 107 9.73 -19.19 11.52
CA TRP A 107 10.08 -18.35 10.38
C TRP A 107 9.24 -18.67 9.14
N LEU A 108 8.96 -19.95 8.88
CA LEU A 108 8.18 -20.37 7.72
C LEU A 108 6.71 -19.92 7.84
N LEU A 109 6.18 -19.88 9.06
CA LEU A 109 4.85 -19.34 9.32
C LEU A 109 4.82 -17.82 9.07
N MET A 110 5.84 -17.09 9.54
CA MET A 110 5.96 -15.65 9.28
C MET A 110 6.01 -15.36 7.78
N VAL A 111 6.84 -16.09 7.04
CA VAL A 111 6.94 -15.95 5.57
C VAL A 111 5.60 -16.21 4.88
N ARG A 112 4.86 -17.23 5.32
CA ARG A 112 3.52 -17.51 4.76
C ARG A 112 2.54 -16.37 5.01
N LYS A 113 2.49 -15.88 6.24
CA LYS A 113 1.60 -14.78 6.58
C LYS A 113 1.95 -13.49 5.83
N LEU A 114 3.24 -13.17 5.73
CA LEU A 114 3.70 -12.07 4.88
C LEU A 114 3.31 -12.27 3.41
N ALA A 115 3.47 -13.48 2.88
CA ALA A 115 3.06 -13.78 1.51
C ALA A 115 1.55 -13.58 1.29
N VAL A 116 0.71 -13.92 2.28
CA VAL A 116 -0.74 -13.65 2.22
C VAL A 116 -1.02 -12.15 2.20
N VAL A 117 -0.39 -11.38 3.09
CA VAL A 117 -0.56 -9.92 3.13
C VAL A 117 -0.14 -9.28 1.80
N LEU A 118 1.03 -9.65 1.28
CA LEU A 118 1.52 -9.12 -0.01
C LEU A 118 0.64 -9.55 -1.19
N PHE A 119 0.15 -10.78 -1.20
CA PHE A 119 -0.81 -11.24 -2.20
C PHE A 119 -2.10 -10.39 -2.18
N LEU A 120 -2.65 -10.14 -0.99
CA LEU A 120 -3.83 -9.30 -0.82
C LEU A 120 -3.56 -7.84 -1.20
N ALA A 121 -2.34 -7.34 -0.96
CA ALA A 121 -1.93 -6.02 -1.40
C ALA A 121 -1.87 -5.90 -2.93
N VAL A 122 -1.29 -6.90 -3.61
CA VAL A 122 -1.29 -6.97 -5.09
C VAL A 122 -2.72 -7.01 -5.64
N LEU A 123 -3.56 -7.85 -5.05
CA LEU A 123 -4.97 -7.95 -5.44
C LEU A 123 -5.69 -6.60 -5.23
N SER A 124 -5.44 -5.94 -4.11
CA SER A 124 -5.99 -4.62 -3.80
C SER A 124 -5.55 -3.57 -4.84
N MET A 125 -4.28 -3.52 -5.21
CA MET A 125 -3.79 -2.61 -6.25
C MET A 125 -4.47 -2.88 -7.60
N ALA A 126 -4.58 -4.14 -7.99
CA ALA A 126 -5.23 -4.53 -9.25
C ALA A 126 -6.72 -4.13 -9.27
N VAL A 127 -7.45 -4.39 -8.18
CA VAL A 127 -8.86 -4.00 -8.04
C VAL A 127 -9.00 -2.48 -8.08
N THR A 128 -8.16 -1.77 -7.34
CA THR A 128 -8.17 -0.29 -7.31
C THR A 128 -7.92 0.29 -8.70
N ALA A 129 -6.92 -0.22 -9.42
CA ALA A 129 -6.62 0.21 -10.79
C ALA A 129 -7.80 -0.03 -11.74
N ALA A 130 -8.41 -1.22 -11.69
CA ALA A 130 -9.54 -1.57 -12.54
C ALA A 130 -10.77 -0.70 -12.28
N VAL A 131 -11.11 -0.47 -11.00
CA VAL A 131 -12.25 0.36 -10.61
C VAL A 131 -12.02 1.83 -10.97
N MET A 132 -10.85 2.38 -10.67
CA MET A 132 -10.47 3.75 -11.04
C MET A 132 -10.53 3.96 -12.55
N TRP A 133 -9.87 3.09 -13.31
CA TRP A 133 -9.88 3.17 -14.77
C TRP A 133 -11.28 3.12 -15.35
N THR A 134 -12.12 2.21 -14.86
CA THR A 134 -13.53 2.08 -15.29
C THR A 134 -14.32 3.35 -14.95
N ALA A 135 -14.16 3.89 -13.74
CA ALA A 135 -14.85 5.10 -13.31
C ALA A 135 -14.48 6.31 -14.18
N ILE A 136 -13.19 6.52 -14.44
CA ILE A 136 -12.72 7.62 -15.31
C ILE A 136 -13.26 7.44 -16.74
N ARG A 137 -13.29 6.22 -17.27
CA ARG A 137 -13.89 5.97 -18.59
C ARG A 137 -15.38 6.28 -18.64
N ILE A 138 -16.13 5.98 -17.58
CA ILE A 138 -17.54 6.32 -17.48
C ILE A 138 -17.70 7.84 -17.42
N CYS A 139 -16.94 8.54 -16.58
CA CYS A 139 -16.97 10.00 -16.52
C CYS A 139 -16.75 10.64 -17.89
N ARG A 140 -15.76 10.17 -18.64
CA ARG A 140 -15.46 10.63 -20.00
C ARG A 140 -16.56 10.32 -21.01
N ALA A 141 -17.23 9.18 -20.88
CA ALA A 141 -18.33 8.81 -21.77
C ALA A 141 -19.61 9.64 -21.55
N VAL A 142 -19.79 10.17 -20.35
CA VAL A 142 -20.95 10.99 -19.96
C VAL A 142 -20.69 12.48 -20.20
N GLU A 143 -19.45 12.88 -20.48
CA GLU A 143 -19.07 14.26 -20.72
C GLU A 143 -19.82 14.81 -21.97
N PRO A 144 -20.54 15.94 -21.86
CA PRO A 144 -21.33 16.46 -22.98
C PRO A 144 -20.42 16.94 -24.13
N PRO A 145 -20.83 16.74 -25.40
CA PRO A 145 -20.03 17.05 -26.58
C PRO A 145 -19.99 18.56 -26.93
N ALA A 146 -19.84 19.45 -25.97
CA ALA A 146 -19.98 20.89 -26.23
C ALA A 146 -18.76 21.71 -25.85
N GLY A 147 -17.93 22.04 -26.79
CA GLY A 147 -16.91 23.09 -26.70
C GLY A 147 -15.51 22.68 -27.17
N PRO A 148 -14.64 23.64 -27.47
CA PRO A 148 -13.28 23.39 -27.98
C PRO A 148 -12.31 22.70 -26.99
N ARG A 149 -12.78 22.34 -25.82
CA ARG A 149 -12.01 21.72 -24.74
C ARG A 149 -12.30 20.24 -24.51
N HIS A 150 -12.80 19.57 -25.54
CA HIS A 150 -13.12 18.16 -25.43
C HIS A 150 -11.87 17.30 -25.32
N LEU A 151 -11.77 16.61 -24.22
CA LEU A 151 -10.91 15.42 -24.03
C LEU A 151 -11.43 14.21 -24.83
N SER A 152 -11.93 14.42 -26.05
CA SER A 152 -12.78 13.45 -26.77
C SER A 152 -12.03 12.31 -27.47
N ALA A 153 -10.71 12.34 -27.54
CA ALA A 153 -9.94 11.21 -28.10
C ALA A 153 -8.68 10.95 -27.30
N PRO A 154 -8.26 9.68 -27.12
CA PRO A 154 -6.98 9.36 -26.50
C PRO A 154 -5.79 10.02 -27.21
N SER A 155 -5.89 10.22 -28.52
CA SER A 155 -4.91 10.93 -29.35
C SER A 155 -4.94 12.46 -29.21
N ALA A 156 -6.05 13.03 -28.76
CA ALA A 156 -6.18 14.46 -28.47
C ALA A 156 -5.77 14.81 -27.01
N LEU A 157 -5.66 13.80 -26.16
CA LEU A 157 -5.32 13.92 -24.74
C LEU A 157 -3.83 13.93 -24.46
N ALA A 158 -3.02 13.49 -25.42
CA ALA A 158 -1.59 13.63 -25.33
C ALA A 158 -1.18 14.78 -26.25
N PRO A 159 -0.89 15.99 -25.74
CA PRO A 159 -0.14 16.95 -26.51
C PRO A 159 1.11 16.22 -27.03
N ALA A 160 1.48 16.51 -28.27
CA ALA A 160 2.66 15.91 -28.88
C ALA A 160 3.86 16.18 -27.97
N GLY A 161 4.37 15.13 -27.29
CA GLY A 161 5.50 15.24 -26.37
C GLY A 161 5.24 14.77 -24.94
N LEU A 162 4.01 14.42 -24.55
CA LEU A 162 3.76 13.79 -23.23
C LEU A 162 3.98 12.28 -23.31
N ASP A 163 5.00 11.82 -22.61
CA ASP A 163 5.22 10.40 -22.38
C ASP A 163 4.17 9.88 -21.40
N LEU A 164 3.11 9.27 -21.95
CA LEU A 164 2.16 8.53 -21.11
C LEU A 164 2.89 7.37 -20.43
N PRO A 165 2.61 7.12 -19.13
CA PRO A 165 3.26 6.06 -18.39
C PRO A 165 3.08 4.72 -19.13
N GLY A 166 4.21 4.10 -19.40
CA GLY A 166 4.26 2.77 -19.97
C GLY A 166 3.97 1.68 -18.95
N TRP A 167 3.83 0.46 -19.42
CA TRP A 167 3.72 -0.69 -18.51
C TRP A 167 4.96 -0.89 -17.64
N SER A 168 6.16 -0.52 -18.13
CA SER A 168 7.41 -0.52 -17.36
C SER A 168 7.29 0.35 -16.11
N ASP A 169 6.78 1.57 -16.26
CA ASP A 169 6.66 2.54 -15.17
C ASP A 169 5.60 2.11 -14.16
N ALA A 170 4.49 1.57 -14.66
CA ALA A 170 3.43 1.00 -13.83
C ALA A 170 3.95 -0.18 -12.97
N TRP A 171 4.70 -1.08 -13.58
CA TRP A 171 5.29 -2.22 -12.83
C TRP A 171 6.38 -1.77 -11.87
N ALA A 172 7.20 -0.79 -12.23
CA ALA A 172 8.19 -0.20 -11.32
C ALA A 172 7.50 0.44 -10.11
N ALA A 173 6.44 1.22 -10.31
CA ALA A 173 5.66 1.80 -9.22
C ALA A 173 5.02 0.72 -8.33
N CYS A 174 4.47 -0.35 -8.91
CA CYS A 174 3.95 -1.49 -8.14
C CYS A 174 5.04 -2.18 -7.31
N ALA A 175 6.22 -2.40 -7.87
CA ALA A 175 7.33 -3.00 -7.14
C ALA A 175 7.80 -2.11 -5.98
N LYS A 176 7.91 -0.79 -6.21
CA LYS A 176 8.21 0.19 -5.17
C LYS A 176 7.15 0.18 -4.06
N ALA A 177 5.87 0.19 -4.42
CA ALA A 177 4.77 0.14 -3.46
C ALA A 177 4.77 -1.17 -2.65
N LEU A 178 5.05 -2.31 -3.27
CA LEU A 178 5.15 -3.60 -2.56
C LEU A 178 6.26 -3.62 -1.53
N LEU A 179 7.39 -2.96 -1.77
CA LEU A 179 8.45 -2.84 -0.78
C LEU A 179 7.97 -2.03 0.43
N VAL A 180 7.31 -0.89 0.21
CA VAL A 180 6.74 -0.08 1.29
C VAL A 180 5.70 -0.87 2.08
N LEU A 181 4.80 -1.58 1.39
CA LEU A 181 3.79 -2.42 2.02
C LEU A 181 4.42 -3.59 2.80
N SER A 182 5.54 -4.14 2.33
CA SER A 182 6.27 -5.19 3.06
C SER A 182 6.89 -4.67 4.37
N PHE A 183 7.37 -3.44 4.39
CA PHE A 183 7.82 -2.78 5.62
C PHE A 183 6.67 -2.64 6.63
N PHE A 184 5.48 -2.18 6.21
CA PHE A 184 4.33 -2.08 7.11
C PHE A 184 3.77 -3.44 7.53
N ALA A 185 3.84 -4.43 6.67
CA ALA A 185 3.51 -5.81 7.04
C ALA A 185 4.48 -6.36 8.09
N ALA A 186 5.78 -6.10 7.96
CA ALA A 186 6.77 -6.47 8.97
C ALA A 186 6.54 -5.75 10.31
N LEU A 187 6.20 -4.46 10.28
CA LEU A 187 5.85 -3.67 11.46
C LEU A 187 4.60 -4.22 12.16
N SER A 188 3.54 -4.50 11.38
CA SER A 188 2.31 -5.09 11.91
C SER A 188 2.53 -6.50 12.48
N LEU A 189 3.40 -7.30 11.87
CA LEU A 189 3.79 -8.61 12.39
C LEU A 189 4.54 -8.48 13.71
N CYS A 190 5.47 -7.55 13.80
CA CYS A 190 6.20 -7.27 15.04
C CYS A 190 5.23 -6.82 16.15
N ALA A 191 4.32 -5.91 15.84
CA ALA A 191 3.27 -5.47 16.77
C ALA A 191 2.36 -6.63 17.19
N ALA A 192 1.90 -7.47 16.25
CA ALA A 192 1.08 -8.65 16.54
C ALA A 192 1.80 -9.65 17.46
N ALA A 193 3.08 -9.87 17.24
CA ALA A 193 3.89 -10.74 18.07
C ALA A 193 4.04 -10.21 19.52
N ALA A 194 4.07 -8.87 19.65
CA ALA A 194 4.20 -8.22 20.97
C ALA A 194 2.88 -8.17 21.76
N VAL A 195 1.78 -7.76 21.11
CA VAL A 195 0.51 -7.49 21.82
C VAL A 195 -0.52 -8.60 21.71
N ARG A 196 -0.41 -9.53 20.76
CA ARG A 196 -1.26 -10.71 20.54
C ARG A 196 -2.76 -10.43 20.39
N ALA A 197 -3.10 -9.23 19.96
CA ALA A 197 -4.47 -8.82 19.74
C ALA A 197 -4.58 -8.06 18.42
N VAL A 198 -5.67 -8.26 17.68
CA VAL A 198 -5.86 -7.72 16.34
C VAL A 198 -5.87 -6.18 16.34
N ILE A 199 -6.75 -5.58 17.15
CA ILE A 199 -6.92 -4.13 17.18
C ILE A 199 -5.64 -3.41 17.65
N PRO A 200 -5.04 -3.76 18.79
CA PRO A 200 -3.77 -3.14 19.19
C PRO A 200 -2.63 -3.34 18.19
N ALA A 201 -2.53 -4.51 17.55
CA ALA A 201 -1.51 -4.75 16.54
C ALA A 201 -1.69 -3.84 15.31
N ALA A 202 -2.92 -3.66 14.87
CA ALA A 202 -3.25 -2.76 13.76
C ALA A 202 -2.96 -1.29 14.12
N VAL A 203 -3.33 -0.86 15.33
CA VAL A 203 -3.04 0.50 15.83
C VAL A 203 -1.53 0.75 15.92
N LEU A 204 -0.77 -0.19 16.47
CA LEU A 204 0.69 -0.08 16.56
C LEU A 204 1.36 -0.14 15.18
N GLY A 205 0.81 -0.90 14.24
CA GLY A 205 1.29 -0.95 12.86
C GLY A 205 1.07 0.36 12.10
N ALA A 206 -0.06 1.04 12.34
CA ALA A 206 -0.37 2.34 11.74
C ALA A 206 0.15 3.54 12.57
N GLY A 207 0.34 3.34 13.87
CA GLY A 207 0.68 4.39 14.83
C GLY A 207 1.89 5.25 14.46
N PRO A 208 3.01 4.67 14.03
CA PRO A 208 4.18 5.44 13.60
C PRO A 208 3.89 6.42 12.47
N LEU A 209 2.98 6.10 11.55
CA LEU A 209 2.57 7.02 10.49
C LEU A 209 1.84 8.23 11.09
N ALA A 210 0.84 7.99 11.93
CA ALA A 210 0.03 9.05 12.53
C ALA A 210 0.86 9.89 13.53
N ALA A 211 1.67 9.25 14.37
CA ALA A 211 2.48 9.91 15.39
C ALA A 211 3.58 10.79 14.80
N THR A 212 4.14 10.41 13.66
CA THR A 212 5.23 11.16 13.02
C THR A 212 4.74 12.21 12.02
N LEU A 213 3.44 12.27 11.76
CA LEU A 213 2.84 13.23 10.81
C LEU A 213 3.21 14.70 11.14
N PRO A 214 3.16 15.18 12.41
CA PRO A 214 3.57 16.55 12.73
C PRO A 214 5.04 16.83 12.49
N LEU A 215 5.89 15.81 12.45
CA LEU A 215 7.34 15.98 12.27
C LEU A 215 7.75 16.15 10.81
N VAL A 216 6.85 15.85 9.86
CA VAL A 216 7.16 15.88 8.43
C VAL A 216 7.54 17.27 7.94
N THR A 217 6.98 18.32 8.53
CA THR A 217 7.24 19.72 8.18
C THR A 217 8.39 20.34 8.96
N THR A 218 9.05 19.56 9.84
CA THR A 218 10.15 20.04 10.69
C THR A 218 11.52 19.50 10.23
N ASP A 219 12.59 19.98 10.82
CA ASP A 219 13.96 19.48 10.58
C ASP A 219 14.11 18.01 11.02
N SER A 220 13.20 17.51 11.88
CA SER A 220 13.16 16.12 12.34
C SER A 220 12.52 15.16 11.35
N ARG A 221 12.15 15.60 10.14
CA ARG A 221 11.51 14.79 9.09
C ARG A 221 12.27 13.52 8.72
N THR A 222 13.59 13.53 8.80
CA THR A 222 14.46 12.37 8.51
C THR A 222 14.22 11.18 9.43
N TRP A 223 13.59 11.39 10.58
CA TRP A 223 13.19 10.34 11.52
C TRP A 223 11.81 9.75 11.24
N THR A 224 11.11 10.28 10.22
CA THR A 224 9.76 9.82 9.89
C THR A 224 9.79 8.77 8.77
N PRO A 225 8.94 7.72 8.82
CA PRO A 225 8.83 6.76 7.73
C PRO A 225 8.39 7.44 6.42
N HIS A 226 7.63 8.50 6.51
CA HIS A 226 7.16 9.28 5.37
C HIS A 226 8.29 9.80 4.48
N TYR A 227 9.33 10.35 5.09
CA TYR A 227 10.50 10.88 4.39
C TYR A 227 11.16 9.82 3.50
N TRP A 228 11.35 8.62 4.03
CA TRP A 228 11.96 7.51 3.31
C TRP A 228 11.05 6.91 2.25
N ILE A 229 9.73 6.89 2.51
CA ILE A 229 8.73 6.43 1.53
C ILE A 229 8.66 7.38 0.34
N ALA A 230 8.58 8.69 0.59
CA ALA A 230 8.53 9.69 -0.47
C ALA A 230 9.78 9.63 -1.37
N ALA A 231 10.96 9.51 -0.76
CA ALA A 231 12.22 9.37 -1.48
C ALA A 231 12.26 8.08 -2.33
N TRP A 232 11.84 6.95 -1.75
CA TRP A 232 11.79 5.68 -2.47
C TRP A 232 10.79 5.65 -3.61
N MET A 233 9.60 6.22 -3.40
CA MET A 233 8.55 6.25 -4.41
C MET A 233 8.85 7.24 -5.53
N GLU A 234 9.84 8.15 -5.35
CA GLU A 234 10.16 9.22 -6.32
C GLU A 234 8.90 9.96 -6.75
N LEU A 235 8.06 10.31 -5.77
CA LEU A 235 6.80 10.97 -6.07
C LEU A 235 7.08 12.32 -6.71
N PRO A 236 6.47 12.63 -7.87
CA PRO A 236 6.67 13.91 -8.53
C PRO A 236 6.27 15.07 -7.63
N GLU A 237 7.04 16.16 -7.67
CA GLU A 237 6.76 17.35 -6.85
C GLU A 237 5.36 17.89 -7.06
N ASP A 238 4.87 17.78 -8.31
CA ASP A 238 3.55 18.27 -8.74
C ASP A 238 2.41 17.29 -8.46
N ALA A 239 2.70 16.13 -7.92
CA ALA A 239 1.64 15.19 -7.55
C ALA A 239 0.84 15.75 -6.36
N GLN A 240 0.14 16.86 -6.58
CA GLN A 240 -0.75 17.55 -5.62
C GLN A 240 -1.87 16.67 -5.10
N TRP A 241 -2.11 15.56 -5.74
CA TRP A 241 -2.98 14.51 -5.26
C TRP A 241 -2.32 13.54 -4.31
N ASN A 242 -1.11 13.88 -3.91
CA ASN A 242 -0.51 13.23 -2.78
C ASN A 242 -1.41 13.42 -1.56
N LEU A 243 -1.89 12.31 -1.03
CA LEU A 243 -2.40 12.27 0.34
C LEU A 243 -1.29 12.61 1.34
N TYR A 244 -0.07 12.67 0.87
CA TYR A 244 1.06 13.27 1.53
C TYR A 244 0.98 14.77 1.29
N TRP A 245 0.80 15.53 2.32
CA TRP A 245 0.88 17.00 2.31
C TRP A 245 2.33 17.50 2.24
N TRP A 246 3.22 16.59 1.93
CA TRP A 246 4.64 16.84 1.72
C TRP A 246 4.99 16.36 0.30
N SER A 247 4.98 17.26 -0.60
CA SER A 247 5.76 17.16 -1.83
C SER A 247 7.23 16.99 -1.43
N SER A 248 8.01 16.36 -2.28
CA SER A 248 9.44 16.20 -2.12
C SER A 248 10.05 17.50 -1.58
N THR A 249 10.48 17.44 -0.34
CA THR A 249 11.12 18.58 0.25
C THR A 249 12.56 18.64 -0.27
N PRO A 250 13.08 19.81 -0.59
CA PRO A 250 14.47 19.96 -0.98
C PRO A 250 15.38 19.22 0.00
N GLY A 251 16.26 18.34 -0.51
CA GLY A 251 17.14 17.51 0.30
C GLY A 251 16.57 16.14 0.70
N SER A 252 15.60 15.58 -0.06
CA SER A 252 15.25 14.16 0.07
C SER A 252 16.48 13.29 -0.22
N PRO A 253 16.65 12.15 0.48
CA PRO A 253 17.71 11.19 0.18
C PRO A 253 17.50 10.62 -1.23
N ASP A 254 18.57 10.06 -1.79
CA ASP A 254 18.45 9.27 -3.00
C ASP A 254 17.61 7.99 -2.76
N SER A 255 17.05 7.46 -3.82
CA SER A 255 16.20 6.26 -3.75
C SER A 255 16.95 5.04 -3.23
N ASP A 256 18.26 4.94 -3.49
CA ASP A 256 19.09 3.81 -3.02
C ASP A 256 19.26 3.83 -1.51
N THR A 257 19.50 5.01 -0.92
CA THR A 257 19.54 5.17 0.54
C THR A 257 18.19 4.86 1.16
N ALA A 258 17.10 5.32 0.56
CA ALA A 258 15.74 5.00 1.02
C ALA A 258 15.46 3.49 0.96
N LEU A 259 15.86 2.82 -0.12
CA LEU A 259 15.78 1.36 -0.26
C LEU A 259 16.53 0.65 0.87
N ALA A 260 17.78 1.05 1.12
CA ALA A 260 18.60 0.45 2.17
C ALA A 260 17.96 0.59 3.55
N VAL A 261 17.42 1.78 3.88
CA VAL A 261 16.72 2.02 5.16
C VAL A 261 15.46 1.18 5.29
N LEU A 262 14.61 1.13 4.26
CA LEU A 262 13.37 0.34 4.28
C LEU A 262 13.66 -1.16 4.39
N CYS A 263 14.62 -1.67 3.64
CA CYS A 263 15.02 -3.09 3.70
C CYS A 263 15.62 -3.46 5.05
N THR A 264 16.54 -2.64 5.57
CA THR A 264 17.20 -2.90 6.87
C THR A 264 16.19 -2.84 8.01
N SER A 265 15.32 -1.83 8.02
CA SER A 265 14.26 -1.69 9.02
C SER A 265 13.29 -2.87 8.98
N SER A 266 12.89 -3.32 7.78
CA SER A 266 12.04 -4.51 7.60
C SER A 266 12.71 -5.76 8.15
N ALA A 267 14.00 -5.97 7.86
CA ALA A 267 14.76 -7.12 8.35
C ALA A 267 14.86 -7.11 9.89
N VAL A 268 15.13 -5.95 10.50
CA VAL A 268 15.17 -5.80 11.96
C VAL A 268 13.81 -6.12 12.58
N LEU A 269 12.71 -5.57 12.03
CA LEU A 269 11.35 -5.83 12.52
C LEU A 269 11.00 -7.33 12.44
N LEU A 270 11.35 -7.99 11.34
CA LEU A 270 11.13 -9.43 11.19
C LEU A 270 11.97 -10.25 12.17
N ALA A 271 13.21 -9.85 12.41
CA ALA A 271 14.07 -10.52 13.41
C ALA A 271 13.50 -10.36 14.83
N VAL A 272 13.02 -9.16 15.19
CA VAL A 272 12.37 -8.92 16.49
C VAL A 272 11.09 -9.73 16.62
N ALA A 273 10.22 -9.73 15.60
CA ALA A 273 9.00 -10.54 15.59
C ALA A 273 9.31 -12.04 15.77
N TRP A 274 10.34 -12.54 15.08
CA TRP A 274 10.77 -13.91 15.21
C TRP A 274 11.27 -14.24 16.62
N LEU A 275 12.05 -13.36 17.24
CA LEU A 275 12.54 -13.52 18.60
C LEU A 275 11.37 -13.55 19.60
N LEU A 276 10.41 -12.63 19.48
CA LEU A 276 9.22 -12.57 20.32
C LEU A 276 8.40 -13.86 20.22
N LEU A 277 8.13 -14.32 19.00
CA LEU A 277 7.37 -15.55 18.77
C LEU A 277 8.15 -16.81 19.20
N ARG A 278 9.47 -16.77 19.21
CA ARG A 278 10.31 -17.88 19.66
C ARG A 278 10.44 -17.94 21.19
N ALA A 279 10.57 -16.81 21.85
CA ALA A 279 10.74 -16.72 23.30
C ALA A 279 9.57 -17.37 24.08
N GLU A 280 8.40 -17.43 23.48
CA GLU A 280 7.23 -18.10 24.04
C GLU A 280 7.45 -19.62 24.27
N ARG A 281 8.34 -20.26 23.52
CA ARG A 281 8.69 -21.67 23.75
C ARG A 281 9.29 -21.93 25.12
N SER A 282 10.09 -20.98 25.60
CA SER A 282 10.80 -21.15 26.86
C SER A 282 9.90 -20.97 28.07
N LEU A 283 8.82 -20.20 27.94
CA LEU A 283 7.87 -19.94 29.02
C LEU A 283 6.83 -21.05 29.14
N SER A 284 6.26 -21.54 28.04
CA SER A 284 5.28 -22.62 28.04
C SER A 284 5.88 -24.01 28.34
N ALA A 285 7.18 -24.18 28.21
CA ALA A 285 7.88 -25.41 28.59
C ALA A 285 8.28 -25.44 30.07
N ARG A 286 8.07 -24.35 30.82
CA ARG A 286 8.36 -24.23 32.27
C ARG A 286 7.10 -24.25 33.14
N LEU A 287 5.92 -24.24 32.55
CA LEU A 287 4.61 -24.43 33.17
C LEU A 287 4.09 -25.83 32.89
#